data_34d2bc35aa0ae3cc935c7f6edd0fbaa5
#
_entry.id   34d2bc35aa0ae3cc935c7f6edd0fbaa5
#
_cell.length_a   1.000
_cell.length_b   1.000
_cell.length_c   1.000
_cell.angle_alpha   90.00
_cell.angle_beta   90.00
_cell.angle_gamma   90.00
#
_symmetry.space_group_name_H-M   'P 1'
#
loop_
_entity.id
_entity.type
_entity.pdbx_description
1 polymer ?
#
loop_
_entity_poly.entity_id
_entity_poly.type
_entity_poly.pdbx_seq_one_letter_code
_entity_poly.pdbx_strand_id
1 'polypeptide(L)'
;MRQQLATAARHAWAVSPLGQGIESYDGLPAEILYDEPHRQLRRYCPETRVPAGRPVLLVPPLAVSTRCYDLRPGQSLAAHLVGSGRATYVIDYGAITFADREMGFEDWIDDILATAIMTANAASGGHGVDVVGWSLGGTMSLLTAASHPRLPIASLTAFGTPFDYTLIPAVQPLLTIDRLLGTRRAMTLTGAMGGVPRHLVRASYRAMAPRRELTKALHLARNILDVEALARTEAIDDFIGSMPGYPGRAYHQLHSRLMARNELAEGTVRLTQDREVRLRDITTRVLLVGSATDNIANGPAVEAGTQVIPGARYVAADGLSHLGLVAGPKAPMLSWPSLDVFLGQ
;
A
#
# COMPACT_ATOMS: atom_id res chain seq x y z
N MET A 1 -40.48 -7.10 -14.92
CA MET A 1 -39.94 -6.14 -15.92
C MET A 1 -39.95 -4.68 -15.44
N ARG A 2 -41.15 -4.08 -15.12
CA ARG A 2 -41.20 -2.65 -14.67
C ARG A 2 -40.37 -2.38 -13.41
N GLN A 3 -40.40 -3.28 -12.43
CA GLN A 3 -39.62 -3.13 -11.18
C GLN A 3 -38.11 -3.21 -11.40
N GLN A 4 -37.64 -4.10 -12.29
CA GLN A 4 -36.23 -4.20 -12.65
C GLN A 4 -35.74 -2.95 -13.40
N LEU A 5 -36.56 -2.40 -14.30
CA LEU A 5 -36.25 -1.14 -14.99
C LEU A 5 -36.14 0.04 -14.01
N ALA A 6 -37.07 0.14 -13.04
CA ALA A 6 -37.00 1.17 -12.02
C ALA A 6 -35.74 1.03 -11.11
N THR A 7 -35.38 -0.20 -10.76
CA THR A 7 -34.16 -0.47 -10.00
C THR A 7 -32.92 -0.14 -10.80
N ALA A 8 -32.83 -0.54 -12.08
CA ALA A 8 -31.74 -0.21 -12.97
C ALA A 8 -31.56 1.31 -13.13
N ALA A 9 -32.67 2.05 -13.29
CA ALA A 9 -32.64 3.51 -13.37
C ALA A 9 -32.11 4.17 -12.09
N ARG A 10 -32.53 3.68 -10.92
CA ARG A 10 -31.99 4.17 -9.62
C ARG A 10 -30.51 3.90 -9.48
N HIS A 11 -30.06 2.69 -9.81
CA HIS A 11 -28.63 2.36 -9.73
C HIS A 11 -27.80 3.15 -10.75
N ALA A 12 -28.31 3.33 -11.97
CA ALA A 12 -27.65 4.17 -12.99
C ALA A 12 -27.49 5.63 -12.52
N TRP A 13 -28.51 6.15 -11.84
CA TRP A 13 -28.42 7.48 -11.21
C TRP A 13 -27.40 7.49 -10.08
N ALA A 14 -27.46 6.51 -9.17
CA ALA A 14 -26.55 6.42 -8.01
C ALA A 14 -25.08 6.40 -8.41
N VAL A 15 -24.70 5.63 -9.45
CA VAL A 15 -23.30 5.54 -9.94
C VAL A 15 -22.91 6.67 -10.90
N SER A 16 -23.82 7.59 -11.21
CA SER A 16 -23.51 8.75 -12.04
C SER A 16 -22.72 9.80 -11.28
N PRO A 17 -22.00 10.74 -11.95
CA PRO A 17 -21.27 11.82 -11.29
C PRO A 17 -22.13 12.76 -10.43
N LEU A 18 -23.45 12.71 -10.58
CA LEU A 18 -24.42 13.50 -9.80
C LEU A 18 -25.14 12.66 -8.74
N GLY A 19 -24.88 11.34 -8.69
CA GLY A 19 -25.49 10.41 -7.75
C GLY A 19 -24.81 10.45 -6.39
N GLN A 20 -25.42 9.75 -5.43
CA GLN A 20 -24.92 9.65 -4.04
C GLN A 20 -24.16 8.34 -3.78
N GLY A 21 -23.88 7.56 -4.84
CA GLY A 21 -23.28 6.24 -4.72
C GLY A 21 -24.26 5.12 -4.39
N ILE A 22 -23.74 3.90 -4.39
CA ILE A 22 -24.47 2.67 -4.07
C ILE A 22 -24.36 2.34 -2.59
N GLU A 23 -23.14 2.47 -2.03
CA GLU A 23 -22.81 2.11 -0.65
C GLU A 23 -22.05 3.27 -0.01
N SER A 24 -22.53 3.76 1.12
CA SER A 24 -21.76 4.67 1.96
C SER A 24 -20.93 3.85 2.94
N TYR A 25 -19.61 3.97 2.87
CA TYR A 25 -18.71 3.33 3.82
C TYR A 25 -17.64 4.34 4.29
N ASP A 26 -17.77 4.78 5.52
CA ASP A 26 -16.89 5.76 6.15
C ASP A 26 -15.61 5.14 6.73
N GLY A 27 -15.48 3.81 6.66
CA GLY A 27 -14.41 3.04 7.26
C GLY A 27 -14.74 2.58 8.69
N LEU A 28 -13.81 1.79 9.25
CA LEU A 28 -13.88 1.35 10.63
C LEU A 28 -13.71 2.53 11.59
N PRO A 29 -14.43 2.55 12.72
CA PRO A 29 -14.15 3.51 13.78
C PRO A 29 -12.70 3.45 14.21
N ALA A 30 -12.08 4.61 14.41
CA ALA A 30 -10.68 4.68 14.81
C ALA A 30 -10.45 5.82 15.82
N GLU A 31 -9.55 5.57 16.78
CA GLU A 31 -9.01 6.54 17.70
C GLU A 31 -7.69 7.08 17.15
N ILE A 32 -7.48 8.39 17.23
CA ILE A 32 -6.21 9.03 16.88
C ILE A 32 -5.33 9.09 18.12
N LEU A 33 -4.15 8.45 18.06
CA LEU A 33 -3.19 8.46 19.17
C LEU A 33 -2.31 9.70 19.14
N TYR A 34 -1.90 10.12 17.95
CA TYR A 34 -1.26 11.42 17.71
C TYR A 34 -1.56 11.90 16.28
N ASP A 35 -1.52 13.20 16.09
CA ASP A 35 -1.80 13.87 14.82
C ASP A 35 -0.77 14.97 14.60
N GLU A 36 0.22 14.69 13.78
CA GLU A 36 1.27 15.62 13.39
C GLU A 36 1.42 15.63 11.87
N PRO A 37 2.04 16.64 11.27
CA PRO A 37 2.21 16.71 9.82
C PRO A 37 2.82 15.41 9.27
N HIS A 38 2.15 14.79 8.30
CA HIS A 38 2.54 13.54 7.60
C HIS A 38 2.70 12.31 8.49
N ARG A 39 2.22 12.34 9.73
CA ARG A 39 2.29 11.22 10.67
C ARG A 39 1.11 11.24 11.65
N GLN A 40 -0.05 10.78 11.21
CA GLN A 40 -1.18 10.54 12.08
C GLN A 40 -1.27 9.04 12.35
N LEU A 41 -1.17 8.62 13.63
CA LEU A 41 -1.36 7.22 14.02
C LEU A 41 -2.78 7.00 14.52
N ARG A 42 -3.47 6.07 13.89
CA ARG A 42 -4.84 5.67 14.27
C ARG A 42 -4.86 4.23 14.76
N ARG A 43 -5.69 3.95 15.78
CA ARG A 43 -6.03 2.61 16.24
C ARG A 43 -7.45 2.29 15.84
N TYR A 44 -7.66 1.21 15.11
CA TYR A 44 -8.99 0.77 14.72
C TYR A 44 -9.74 0.12 15.88
N CYS A 45 -11.05 0.41 16.01
CA CYS A 45 -12.01 -0.21 16.93
C CYS A 45 -11.47 -0.37 18.36
N PRO A 46 -11.07 0.69 19.06
CA PRO A 46 -10.37 0.60 20.34
C PRO A 46 -11.21 -0.06 21.45
N GLU A 47 -12.55 -0.08 21.32
CA GLU A 47 -13.47 -0.52 22.36
C GLU A 47 -13.86 -2.01 22.28
N THR A 48 -13.48 -2.73 21.21
CA THR A 48 -14.14 -4.00 20.89
C THR A 48 -13.61 -5.23 21.58
N ARG A 49 -12.38 -5.24 22.16
CA ARG A 49 -11.83 -6.37 22.95
C ARG A 49 -10.55 -5.98 23.66
N VAL A 50 -10.24 -6.70 24.77
CA VAL A 50 -8.85 -6.76 25.27
C VAL A 50 -8.02 -7.43 24.16
N PRO A 51 -7.03 -6.74 23.58
CA PRO A 51 -6.27 -7.31 22.47
C PRO A 51 -5.55 -8.59 22.89
N ALA A 52 -5.62 -9.60 22.05
CA ALA A 52 -4.89 -10.84 22.20
C ALA A 52 -3.67 -10.85 21.25
N GLY A 53 -2.47 -11.03 21.78
CA GLY A 53 -1.23 -11.06 21.01
C GLY A 53 -0.64 -9.67 20.74
N ARG A 54 0.40 -9.66 19.90
CA ARG A 54 1.12 -8.44 19.53
C ARG A 54 0.26 -7.51 18.67
N PRO A 55 0.46 -6.19 18.80
CA PRO A 55 -0.21 -5.22 17.95
C PRO A 55 0.28 -5.34 16.50
N VAL A 56 -0.58 -4.97 15.56
CA VAL A 56 -0.26 -4.89 14.13
C VAL A 56 -0.25 -3.43 13.68
N LEU A 57 0.82 -3.00 13.04
CA LEU A 57 0.92 -1.69 12.39
C LEU A 57 0.81 -1.87 10.87
N LEU A 58 -0.21 -1.28 10.27
CA LEU A 58 -0.44 -1.24 8.83
C LEU A 58 0.26 -0.02 8.22
N VAL A 59 1.11 -0.26 7.21
CA VAL A 59 1.94 0.76 6.57
C VAL A 59 1.55 0.86 5.08
N PRO A 60 0.78 1.89 4.69
CA PRO A 60 0.40 2.11 3.30
C PRO A 60 1.59 2.61 2.46
N PRO A 61 1.52 2.50 1.13
CA PRO A 61 2.46 3.17 0.23
C PRO A 61 2.41 4.70 0.36
N LEU A 62 3.50 5.39 0.01
CA LEU A 62 3.67 6.84 0.23
C LEU A 62 2.59 7.72 -0.42
N ALA A 63 2.12 7.35 -1.60
CA ALA A 63 1.09 8.11 -2.31
C ALA A 63 -0.28 7.41 -2.30
N VAL A 64 -0.58 6.71 -1.21
CA VAL A 64 -1.82 5.93 -1.06
C VAL A 64 -2.45 6.22 0.29
N SER A 65 -3.77 6.38 0.31
CA SER A 65 -4.52 6.55 1.55
C SER A 65 -4.66 5.25 2.34
N THR A 66 -4.95 5.35 3.63
CA THR A 66 -5.20 4.22 4.54
C THR A 66 -6.36 3.32 4.09
N ARG A 67 -7.22 3.79 3.18
CA ARG A 67 -8.32 3.01 2.58
C ARG A 67 -7.86 1.74 1.85
N CYS A 68 -6.56 1.61 1.51
CA CYS A 68 -6.04 0.35 0.98
C CYS A 68 -6.20 -0.83 1.93
N TYR A 69 -6.27 -0.58 3.24
CA TYR A 69 -6.45 -1.61 4.27
C TYR A 69 -7.88 -1.72 4.77
N ASP A 70 -8.74 -0.75 4.44
CA ASP A 70 -10.13 -0.71 4.88
C ASP A 70 -11.00 -0.14 3.75
N LEU A 71 -11.14 -0.93 2.68
CA LEU A 71 -11.75 -0.48 1.43
C LEU A 71 -13.28 -0.43 1.54
N ARG A 72 -13.90 -1.51 2.03
CA ARG A 72 -15.34 -1.70 2.24
C ARG A 72 -15.61 -2.97 3.07
N PRO A 73 -16.84 -3.18 3.56
CA PRO A 73 -17.23 -4.42 4.26
C PRO A 73 -16.84 -5.67 3.44
N GLY A 74 -16.22 -6.64 4.10
CA GLY A 74 -15.70 -7.88 3.46
C GLY A 74 -14.42 -7.72 2.63
N GLN A 75 -13.94 -6.49 2.46
CA GLN A 75 -12.68 -6.16 1.76
C GLN A 75 -11.82 -5.22 2.62
N SER A 76 -11.67 -5.56 3.90
CA SER A 76 -10.92 -4.81 4.90
C SER A 76 -9.98 -5.74 5.67
N LEU A 77 -8.67 -5.61 5.40
CA LEU A 77 -7.64 -6.31 6.18
C LEU A 77 -7.63 -5.79 7.63
N ALA A 78 -7.90 -4.51 7.83
CA ALA A 78 -8.02 -3.93 9.16
C ALA A 78 -9.15 -4.60 9.97
N ALA A 79 -10.35 -4.77 9.37
CA ALA A 79 -11.46 -5.47 10.01
C ALA A 79 -11.14 -6.94 10.33
N HIS A 80 -10.41 -7.62 9.44
CA HIS A 80 -9.96 -9.00 9.64
C HIS A 80 -9.04 -9.11 10.87
N LEU A 81 -8.04 -8.24 10.96
CA LEU A 81 -7.09 -8.23 12.08
C LEU A 81 -7.75 -7.85 13.41
N VAL A 82 -8.62 -6.84 13.41
CA VAL A 82 -9.44 -6.49 14.58
C VAL A 82 -10.34 -7.66 14.98
N GLY A 83 -10.99 -8.30 14.02
CA GLY A 83 -11.84 -9.48 14.23
C GLY A 83 -11.08 -10.68 14.81
N SER A 84 -9.80 -10.83 14.50
CA SER A 84 -8.90 -11.84 15.09
C SER A 84 -8.42 -11.47 16.50
N GLY A 85 -8.86 -10.33 17.04
CA GLY A 85 -8.52 -9.87 18.40
C GLY A 85 -7.19 -9.12 18.51
N ARG A 86 -6.63 -8.61 17.41
CA ARG A 86 -5.36 -7.86 17.43
C ARG A 86 -5.61 -6.35 17.54
N ALA A 87 -4.83 -5.67 18.39
CA ALA A 87 -4.75 -4.21 18.37
C ALA A 87 -4.16 -3.80 17.01
N THR A 88 -4.99 -3.17 16.17
CA THR A 88 -4.61 -2.85 14.78
C THR A 88 -4.47 -1.34 14.62
N TYR A 89 -3.29 -0.92 14.19
CA TYR A 89 -2.92 0.47 13.97
C TYR A 89 -2.68 0.73 12.48
N VAL A 90 -2.86 1.97 12.06
CA VAL A 90 -2.49 2.42 10.71
C VAL A 90 -1.86 3.80 10.80
N ILE A 91 -0.79 4.00 10.03
CA ILE A 91 -0.19 5.33 9.84
C ILE A 91 -0.81 6.02 8.63
N ASP A 92 -1.20 7.29 8.79
CA ASP A 92 -1.73 8.14 7.72
C ASP A 92 -0.77 9.29 7.47
N TYR A 93 -0.34 9.44 6.22
CA TYR A 93 0.60 10.49 5.82
C TYR A 93 -0.10 11.81 5.45
N GLY A 94 -1.44 11.80 5.39
CA GLY A 94 -2.21 12.98 5.03
C GLY A 94 -1.98 13.47 3.60
N ALA A 95 -2.25 14.75 3.40
CA ALA A 95 -2.07 15.38 2.10
C ALA A 95 -0.60 15.79 1.88
N ILE A 96 -0.10 15.52 0.69
CA ILE A 96 1.23 15.96 0.23
C ILE A 96 1.06 17.19 -0.65
N THR A 97 1.80 18.24 -0.34
CA THR A 97 1.78 19.55 -0.99
C THR A 97 3.14 19.91 -1.58
N PHE A 98 3.25 21.07 -2.23
CA PHE A 98 4.55 21.58 -2.71
C PHE A 98 5.54 21.89 -1.58
N ALA A 99 5.04 22.22 -0.38
CA ALA A 99 5.90 22.48 0.77
C ALA A 99 6.70 21.24 1.18
N ASP A 100 6.16 20.06 0.90
CA ASP A 100 6.71 18.74 1.29
C ASP A 100 7.71 18.17 0.27
N ARG A 101 8.05 18.91 -0.78
CA ARG A 101 8.89 18.46 -1.90
C ARG A 101 10.26 17.89 -1.51
N GLU A 102 10.79 18.33 -0.37
CA GLU A 102 12.10 17.89 0.15
C GLU A 102 12.02 16.62 1.00
N MET A 103 10.80 16.13 1.31
CA MET A 103 10.65 14.87 2.02
C MET A 103 11.17 13.70 1.19
N GLY A 104 12.09 12.94 1.77
CA GLY A 104 12.70 11.75 1.18
C GLY A 104 12.36 10.48 1.96
N PHE A 105 12.88 9.35 1.53
CA PHE A 105 12.69 8.07 2.22
C PHE A 105 13.14 8.11 3.67
N GLU A 106 14.14 8.94 3.99
CA GLU A 106 14.69 9.11 5.34
C GLU A 106 13.62 9.62 6.31
N ASP A 107 12.73 10.52 5.87
CA ASP A 107 11.66 11.04 6.72
C ASP A 107 10.69 9.92 7.13
N TRP A 108 10.39 8.97 6.21
CA TRP A 108 9.59 7.79 6.55
C TRP A 108 10.34 6.80 7.44
N ILE A 109 11.60 6.52 7.13
CA ILE A 109 12.41 5.49 7.79
C ILE A 109 12.76 5.90 9.20
N ASP A 110 13.26 7.14 9.39
CA ASP A 110 13.88 7.56 10.63
C ASP A 110 12.90 8.21 11.61
N ASP A 111 11.82 8.79 11.11
CA ASP A 111 10.87 9.55 11.93
C ASP A 111 9.47 8.92 11.87
N ILE A 112 8.79 8.94 10.73
CA ILE A 112 7.37 8.59 10.63
C ILE A 112 7.12 7.15 11.09
N LEU A 113 7.82 6.17 10.53
CA LEU A 113 7.61 4.76 10.86
C LEU A 113 8.25 4.39 12.20
N ALA A 114 9.43 4.93 12.51
CA ALA A 114 10.07 4.68 13.81
C ALA A 114 9.18 5.15 14.97
N THR A 115 8.61 6.36 14.86
CA THR A 115 7.68 6.91 15.87
C THR A 115 6.40 6.07 15.95
N ALA A 116 5.81 5.68 14.80
CA ALA A 116 4.60 4.88 14.77
C ALA A 116 4.79 3.50 15.44
N ILE A 117 5.91 2.84 15.16
CA ILE A 117 6.27 1.54 15.76
C ILE A 117 6.44 1.68 17.28
N MET A 118 7.19 2.68 17.74
CA MET A 118 7.41 2.91 19.17
C MET A 118 6.09 3.21 19.90
N THR A 119 5.23 4.05 19.31
CA THR A 119 3.94 4.42 19.90
C THR A 119 2.98 3.24 19.94
N ALA A 120 2.85 2.47 18.85
CA ALA A 120 2.00 1.28 18.81
C ALA A 120 2.47 0.23 19.82
N ASN A 121 3.80 0.05 19.97
CA ASN A 121 4.39 -0.84 20.97
C ASN A 121 4.04 -0.39 22.40
N ALA A 122 4.25 0.89 22.72
CA ALA A 122 3.97 1.43 24.05
C ALA A 122 2.47 1.34 24.40
N ALA A 123 1.59 1.69 23.45
CA ALA A 123 0.14 1.65 23.63
C ALA A 123 -0.43 0.21 23.77
N SER A 124 0.39 -0.81 23.48
CA SER A 124 -0.02 -2.23 23.50
C SER A 124 0.80 -3.08 24.47
N GLY A 125 1.41 -2.47 25.49
CA GLY A 125 2.08 -3.19 26.56
C GLY A 125 3.55 -3.57 26.32
N GLY A 126 4.18 -3.13 25.22
CA GLY A 126 5.63 -3.25 25.03
C GLY A 126 6.16 -4.62 24.57
N HIS A 127 5.30 -5.45 23.95
CA HIS A 127 5.67 -6.83 23.53
C HIS A 127 6.14 -6.95 22.06
N GLY A 128 6.50 -5.84 21.44
CA GLY A 128 6.86 -5.77 20.02
C GLY A 128 5.65 -5.58 19.12
N VAL A 129 5.91 -5.12 17.88
CA VAL A 129 4.90 -4.80 16.87
C VAL A 129 5.11 -5.70 15.66
N ASP A 130 4.04 -6.31 15.18
CA ASP A 130 4.00 -6.96 13.88
C ASP A 130 3.70 -5.88 12.81
N VAL A 131 4.64 -5.63 11.90
CA VAL A 131 4.50 -4.60 10.86
C VAL A 131 4.01 -5.23 9.57
N VAL A 132 2.96 -4.67 8.98
CA VAL A 132 2.38 -5.14 7.72
C VAL A 132 2.39 -3.99 6.71
N GLY A 133 3.27 -4.08 5.72
CA GLY A 133 3.39 -3.10 4.66
C GLY A 133 2.86 -3.62 3.32
N TRP A 134 2.27 -2.71 2.53
CA TRP A 134 1.86 -3.02 1.16
C TRP A 134 2.69 -2.21 0.17
N SER A 135 3.18 -2.89 -0.91
CA SER A 135 3.91 -2.22 -2.00
C SER A 135 5.08 -1.38 -1.46
N LEU A 136 5.16 -0.09 -1.79
CA LEU A 136 6.19 0.81 -1.27
C LEU A 136 6.14 0.98 0.26
N GLY A 137 4.99 0.76 0.90
CA GLY A 137 4.89 0.69 2.36
C GLY A 137 5.68 -0.48 2.95
N GLY A 138 5.67 -1.63 2.26
CA GLY A 138 6.53 -2.76 2.60
C GLY A 138 8.00 -2.43 2.42
N THR A 139 8.38 -1.75 1.33
CA THR A 139 9.76 -1.27 1.13
C THR A 139 10.22 -0.36 2.26
N MET A 140 9.40 0.64 2.62
CA MET A 140 9.74 1.56 3.73
C MET A 140 9.87 0.81 5.05
N SER A 141 8.98 -0.14 5.34
CA SER A 141 9.04 -0.96 6.56
C SER A 141 10.32 -1.81 6.63
N LEU A 142 10.73 -2.41 5.52
CA LEU A 142 11.96 -3.19 5.42
C LEU A 142 13.21 -2.31 5.61
N LEU A 143 13.24 -1.14 4.96
CA LEU A 143 14.32 -0.18 5.13
C LEU A 143 14.39 0.37 6.55
N THR A 144 13.25 0.59 7.21
CA THR A 144 13.18 0.98 8.63
C THR A 144 13.75 -0.11 9.53
N ALA A 145 13.37 -1.37 9.33
CA ALA A 145 13.88 -2.50 10.11
C ALA A 145 15.39 -2.68 9.95
N ALA A 146 15.91 -2.53 8.72
CA ALA A 146 17.34 -2.61 8.44
C ALA A 146 18.14 -1.43 9.02
N SER A 147 17.56 -0.22 8.99
CA SER A 147 18.20 1.00 9.51
C SER A 147 18.21 1.06 11.05
N HIS A 148 17.19 0.49 11.67
CA HIS A 148 16.94 0.62 13.12
C HIS A 148 16.71 -0.75 13.78
N PRO A 149 17.75 -1.60 13.91
CA PRO A 149 17.61 -2.97 14.42
C PRO A 149 17.16 -3.05 15.89
N ARG A 150 17.13 -1.92 16.62
CA ARG A 150 16.64 -1.84 17.99
C ARG A 150 15.16 -1.47 18.13
N LEU A 151 14.48 -1.14 17.02
CA LEU A 151 13.04 -0.94 17.06
C LEU A 151 12.33 -2.24 17.47
N PRO A 152 11.25 -2.15 18.23
CA PRO A 152 10.52 -3.33 18.72
C PRO A 152 9.66 -3.96 17.62
N ILE A 153 10.27 -4.35 16.50
CA ILE A 153 9.61 -5.04 15.40
C ILE A 153 9.70 -6.54 15.64
N ALA A 154 8.57 -7.18 15.92
CA ALA A 154 8.49 -8.62 16.18
C ALA A 154 8.48 -9.46 14.90
N SER A 155 7.77 -8.97 13.87
CA SER A 155 7.76 -9.55 12.54
C SER A 155 7.42 -8.49 11.49
N LEU A 156 7.72 -8.80 10.21
CA LEU A 156 7.41 -7.92 9.10
C LEU A 156 6.77 -8.73 7.95
N THR A 157 5.60 -8.31 7.51
CA THR A 157 4.95 -8.85 6.31
C THR A 157 4.88 -7.78 5.22
N ALA A 158 5.34 -8.12 4.02
CA ALA A 158 5.34 -7.24 2.86
C ALA A 158 4.47 -7.84 1.73
N PHE A 159 3.30 -7.22 1.49
CA PHE A 159 2.41 -7.60 0.41
C PHE A 159 2.75 -6.84 -0.87
N GLY A 160 2.91 -7.55 -1.99
CA GLY A 160 3.13 -6.93 -3.29
C GLY A 160 4.28 -5.92 -3.30
N THR A 161 5.34 -6.17 -2.54
CA THR A 161 6.52 -5.32 -2.42
C THR A 161 7.59 -5.81 -3.38
N PRO A 162 7.86 -5.11 -4.49
CA PRO A 162 8.83 -5.58 -5.47
C PRO A 162 10.26 -5.33 -5.00
N PHE A 163 11.13 -6.29 -5.26
CA PHE A 163 12.58 -6.18 -5.06
C PHE A 163 13.33 -6.02 -6.38
N ASP A 164 12.89 -6.72 -7.42
CA ASP A 164 13.49 -6.61 -8.75
C ASP A 164 12.53 -5.92 -9.72
N TYR A 165 12.75 -4.64 -9.97
CA TYR A 165 11.96 -3.82 -10.88
C TYR A 165 12.18 -4.17 -12.35
N THR A 166 13.25 -4.88 -12.70
CA THR A 166 13.47 -5.35 -14.07
C THR A 166 12.49 -6.44 -14.48
N LEU A 167 11.90 -7.14 -13.52
CA LEU A 167 10.89 -8.18 -13.73
C LEU A 167 9.47 -7.62 -13.88
N ILE A 168 9.27 -6.30 -13.75
CA ILE A 168 7.95 -5.66 -13.83
C ILE A 168 7.70 -5.11 -15.23
N PRO A 169 6.80 -5.70 -16.02
CA PRO A 169 6.54 -5.26 -17.40
C PRO A 169 6.09 -3.79 -17.50
N ALA A 170 5.30 -3.32 -16.54
CA ALA A 170 4.78 -1.94 -16.53
C ALA A 170 5.88 -0.87 -16.34
N VAL A 171 7.04 -1.23 -15.77
CA VAL A 171 8.17 -0.33 -15.55
C VAL A 171 9.07 -0.23 -16.78
N GLN A 172 9.11 -1.25 -17.63
CA GLN A 172 10.02 -1.34 -18.77
C GLN A 172 9.92 -0.15 -19.78
N PRO A 173 8.71 0.33 -20.16
CA PRO A 173 8.60 1.50 -21.03
C PRO A 173 9.23 2.76 -20.41
N LEU A 174 9.03 2.97 -19.09
CA LEU A 174 9.60 4.10 -18.36
C LEU A 174 11.13 4.04 -18.36
N LEU A 175 11.71 2.88 -18.04
CA LEU A 175 13.16 2.68 -18.07
C LEU A 175 13.75 2.85 -19.47
N THR A 176 13.02 2.49 -20.51
CA THR A 176 13.45 2.68 -21.90
C THR A 176 13.47 4.16 -22.28
N ILE A 177 12.43 4.91 -21.90
CA ILE A 177 12.36 6.37 -22.10
C ILE A 177 13.51 7.05 -21.36
N ASP A 178 13.80 6.65 -20.13
CA ASP A 178 14.90 7.18 -19.34
C ASP A 178 16.28 6.95 -19.98
N ARG A 179 16.49 5.77 -20.57
CA ARG A 179 17.73 5.48 -21.30
C ARG A 179 17.87 6.36 -22.55
N LEU A 180 16.77 6.68 -23.23
CA LEU A 180 16.78 7.47 -24.45
C LEU A 180 16.86 8.98 -24.20
N LEU A 181 16.13 9.51 -23.24
CA LEU A 181 16.02 10.95 -22.97
C LEU A 181 16.92 11.44 -21.84
N GLY A 182 17.46 10.51 -21.06
CA GLY A 182 18.22 10.76 -19.84
C GLY A 182 17.31 11.09 -18.65
N THR A 183 17.45 10.34 -17.58
CA THR A 183 16.72 10.45 -16.30
C THR A 183 16.69 11.89 -15.75
N ARG A 184 17.75 12.66 -16.01
CA ARG A 184 17.89 14.03 -15.52
C ARG A 184 16.78 14.98 -15.99
N ARG A 185 16.29 14.84 -17.25
CA ARG A 185 15.24 15.72 -17.79
C ARG A 185 13.86 15.43 -17.19
N ALA A 186 13.51 14.15 -17.04
CA ALA A 186 12.27 13.74 -16.40
C ALA A 186 12.24 14.20 -14.93
N MET A 187 13.39 14.09 -14.23
CA MET A 187 13.55 14.55 -12.85
C MET A 187 13.47 16.07 -12.69
N THR A 188 13.95 16.85 -13.65
CA THR A 188 13.86 18.32 -13.61
C THR A 188 12.39 18.77 -13.63
N LEU A 189 11.56 18.12 -14.43
CA LEU A 189 10.13 18.47 -14.54
C LEU A 189 9.38 18.14 -13.24
N THR A 190 9.56 16.93 -12.69
CA THR A 190 8.93 16.55 -11.43
C THR A 190 9.44 17.38 -10.25
N GLY A 191 10.73 17.73 -10.24
CA GLY A 191 11.32 18.65 -9.27
C GLY A 191 10.69 20.04 -9.31
N ALA A 192 10.50 20.60 -10.52
CA ALA A 192 9.84 21.91 -10.69
C ALA A 192 8.39 21.93 -10.20
N MET A 193 7.68 20.79 -10.27
CA MET A 193 6.32 20.63 -9.73
C MET A 193 6.28 20.32 -8.22
N GLY A 194 7.44 20.17 -7.56
CA GLY A 194 7.52 19.75 -6.16
C GLY A 194 7.24 18.28 -5.92
N GLY A 195 7.21 17.46 -6.97
CA GLY A 195 6.92 16.04 -6.94
C GLY A 195 5.93 15.60 -8.01
N VAL A 196 5.19 14.53 -7.74
CA VAL A 196 4.10 14.06 -8.62
C VAL A 196 2.77 14.49 -8.01
N PRO A 197 2.08 15.48 -8.60
CA PRO A 197 0.79 15.94 -8.11
C PRO A 197 -0.26 14.82 -8.09
N ARG A 198 -1.22 14.90 -7.16
CA ARG A 198 -2.26 13.87 -6.95
C ARG A 198 -3.00 13.46 -8.23
N HIS A 199 -3.30 14.40 -9.12
CA HIS A 199 -4.01 14.08 -10.37
C HIS A 199 -3.19 13.22 -11.33
N LEU A 200 -1.85 13.39 -11.35
CA LEU A 200 -0.96 12.53 -12.14
C LEU A 200 -0.77 11.16 -11.50
N VAL A 201 -0.70 11.08 -10.16
CA VAL A 201 -0.70 9.79 -9.45
C VAL A 201 -1.97 9.00 -9.79
N ARG A 202 -3.14 9.62 -9.67
CA ARG A 202 -4.43 8.99 -10.01
C ARG A 202 -4.51 8.56 -11.46
N ALA A 203 -4.01 9.38 -12.38
CA ALA A 203 -3.96 9.04 -13.80
C ALA A 203 -3.03 7.84 -14.07
N SER A 204 -1.86 7.78 -13.43
CA SER A 204 -0.93 6.64 -13.57
C SER A 204 -1.53 5.33 -13.06
N TYR A 205 -2.21 5.35 -11.91
CA TYR A 205 -2.91 4.17 -11.38
C TYR A 205 -4.01 3.67 -12.32
N ARG A 206 -4.79 4.57 -12.92
CA ARG A 206 -5.77 4.20 -13.94
C ARG A 206 -5.12 3.62 -15.20
N ALA A 207 -3.99 4.19 -15.62
CA ALA A 207 -3.23 3.70 -16.78
C ALA A 207 -2.62 2.31 -16.57
N MET A 208 -2.33 1.91 -15.32
CA MET A 208 -1.86 0.55 -14.99
C MET A 208 -2.95 -0.52 -15.12
N ALA A 209 -4.23 -0.14 -15.20
CA ALA A 209 -5.37 -1.03 -15.40
C ALA A 209 -6.22 -0.63 -16.64
N PRO A 210 -5.63 -0.53 -17.85
CA PRO A 210 -6.30 0.04 -19.00
C PRO A 210 -7.56 -0.73 -19.42
N ARG A 211 -7.55 -2.05 -19.26
CA ARG A 211 -8.74 -2.89 -19.57
C ARG A 211 -9.92 -2.53 -18.67
N ARG A 212 -9.66 -2.33 -17.35
CA ARG A 212 -10.68 -1.91 -16.39
C ARG A 212 -11.30 -0.57 -16.81
N GLU A 213 -10.48 0.42 -17.12
CA GLU A 213 -10.95 1.76 -17.49
C GLU A 213 -11.75 1.74 -18.81
N LEU A 214 -11.26 1.03 -19.84
CA LEU A 214 -11.94 0.92 -21.13
C LEU A 214 -13.27 0.15 -21.06
N THR A 215 -13.36 -0.87 -20.19
CA THR A 215 -14.56 -1.71 -20.08
C THR A 215 -15.49 -1.29 -18.96
N LYS A 216 -15.15 -0.27 -18.18
CA LYS A 216 -15.89 0.16 -16.99
C LYS A 216 -17.36 0.46 -17.28
N ALA A 217 -17.64 1.27 -18.31
CA ALA A 217 -19.03 1.61 -18.69
C ALA A 217 -19.85 0.35 -19.05
N LEU A 218 -19.23 -0.57 -19.80
CA LEU A 218 -19.85 -1.83 -20.17
C LEU A 218 -20.04 -2.74 -18.94
N HIS A 219 -19.07 -2.78 -18.02
CA HIS A 219 -19.16 -3.52 -16.76
C HIS A 219 -20.33 -3.00 -15.91
N LEU A 220 -20.43 -1.68 -15.71
CA LEU A 220 -21.54 -1.06 -14.98
C LEU A 220 -22.89 -1.37 -15.63
N ALA A 221 -23.01 -1.25 -16.95
CA ALA A 221 -24.25 -1.54 -17.66
C ALA A 221 -24.66 -3.01 -17.53
N ARG A 222 -23.71 -3.96 -17.62
CA ARG A 222 -24.00 -5.39 -17.48
C ARG A 222 -24.37 -5.79 -16.06
N ASN A 223 -23.84 -5.09 -15.06
CA ASN A 223 -24.07 -5.39 -13.64
C ASN A 223 -25.00 -4.37 -12.97
N ILE A 224 -25.81 -3.66 -13.74
CA ILE A 224 -26.65 -2.57 -13.20
C ILE A 224 -27.66 -3.01 -12.12
N LEU A 225 -27.97 -4.29 -12.08
CA LEU A 225 -28.84 -4.89 -11.03
C LEU A 225 -28.02 -5.59 -9.92
N ASP A 226 -26.71 -5.71 -10.08
CA ASP A 226 -25.80 -6.31 -9.09
C ASP A 226 -25.20 -5.21 -8.20
N VAL A 227 -25.86 -4.98 -7.05
CA VAL A 227 -25.44 -3.97 -6.07
C VAL A 227 -24.00 -4.19 -5.60
N GLU A 228 -23.60 -5.45 -5.40
CA GLU A 228 -22.28 -5.81 -4.91
C GLU A 228 -21.18 -5.45 -5.95
N ALA A 229 -21.42 -5.73 -7.23
CA ALA A 229 -20.50 -5.38 -8.31
C ALA A 229 -20.36 -3.85 -8.48
N LEU A 230 -21.48 -3.12 -8.34
CA LEU A 230 -21.50 -1.66 -8.41
C LEU A 230 -20.76 -1.03 -7.23
N ALA A 231 -21.09 -1.43 -6.00
CA ALA A 231 -20.45 -0.94 -4.78
C ALA A 231 -18.94 -1.20 -4.75
N ARG A 232 -18.49 -2.39 -5.23
CA ARG A 232 -17.07 -2.70 -5.39
C ARG A 232 -16.38 -1.78 -6.38
N THR A 233 -17.02 -1.50 -7.51
CA THR A 233 -16.46 -0.60 -8.54
C THR A 233 -16.31 0.80 -7.98
N GLU A 234 -17.32 1.29 -7.28
CA GLU A 234 -17.33 2.60 -6.61
C GLU A 234 -16.21 2.69 -5.55
N ALA A 235 -16.12 1.72 -4.64
CA ALA A 235 -15.08 1.71 -3.61
C ALA A 235 -13.65 1.78 -4.18
N ILE A 236 -13.39 1.12 -5.32
CA ILE A 236 -12.08 1.22 -6.01
C ILE A 236 -11.90 2.61 -6.63
N ASP A 237 -12.94 3.21 -7.19
CA ASP A 237 -12.85 4.55 -7.78
C ASP A 237 -12.61 5.62 -6.71
N ASP A 238 -13.28 5.51 -5.57
CA ASP A 238 -13.09 6.38 -4.41
C ASP A 238 -11.69 6.22 -3.82
N PHE A 239 -11.20 4.97 -3.73
CA PHE A 239 -9.84 4.69 -3.31
C PHE A 239 -8.82 5.38 -4.21
N ILE A 240 -8.93 5.22 -5.55
CA ILE A 240 -8.06 5.93 -6.50
C ILE A 240 -8.25 7.45 -6.38
N GLY A 241 -9.50 7.91 -6.19
CA GLY A 241 -9.86 9.31 -5.99
C GLY A 241 -9.28 9.93 -4.71
N SER A 242 -8.95 9.14 -3.71
CA SER A 242 -8.38 9.59 -2.43
C SER A 242 -6.84 9.65 -2.42
N MET A 243 -6.16 9.13 -3.46
CA MET A 243 -4.69 9.09 -3.50
C MET A 243 -4.07 10.49 -3.42
N PRO A 244 -3.12 10.73 -2.50
CA PRO A 244 -2.31 11.95 -2.45
C PRO A 244 -1.22 11.97 -3.53
N GLY A 245 -0.40 13.03 -3.54
CA GLY A 245 0.78 13.13 -4.40
C GLY A 245 2.01 12.44 -3.81
N TYR A 246 3.10 12.41 -4.58
CA TYR A 246 4.44 12.07 -4.08
C TYR A 246 5.23 13.35 -3.83
N PRO A 247 5.96 13.47 -2.71
CA PRO A 247 7.00 14.48 -2.55
C PRO A 247 8.09 14.32 -3.60
N GLY A 248 8.68 15.44 -4.02
CA GLY A 248 9.66 15.44 -5.12
C GLY A 248 10.85 14.56 -4.87
N ARG A 249 11.45 14.68 -3.69
CA ARG A 249 12.64 13.92 -3.32
C ARG A 249 12.34 12.43 -3.15
N ALA A 250 11.23 12.05 -2.49
CA ALA A 250 10.83 10.67 -2.35
C ALA A 250 10.55 10.02 -3.72
N TYR A 251 9.88 10.74 -4.64
CA TYR A 251 9.66 10.26 -6.00
C TYR A 251 10.98 10.10 -6.77
N HIS A 252 11.91 11.04 -6.60
CA HIS A 252 13.24 10.93 -7.21
C HIS A 252 13.99 9.70 -6.69
N GLN A 253 13.94 9.41 -5.38
CA GLN A 253 14.57 8.22 -4.81
C GLN A 253 13.92 6.94 -5.33
N LEU A 254 12.57 6.87 -5.35
CA LEU A 254 11.83 5.75 -5.94
C LEU A 254 12.28 5.47 -7.38
N HIS A 255 12.28 6.51 -8.21
CA HIS A 255 12.61 6.36 -9.62
C HIS A 255 14.09 6.03 -9.83
N SER A 256 15.02 6.81 -9.24
CA SER A 256 16.45 6.68 -9.52
C SER A 256 17.09 5.51 -8.80
N ARG A 257 16.69 5.18 -7.57
CA ARG A 257 17.30 4.13 -6.75
C ARG A 257 16.61 2.79 -6.97
N LEU A 258 15.28 2.77 -6.86
CA LEU A 258 14.57 1.50 -6.91
C LEU A 258 14.29 1.06 -8.34
N MET A 259 13.75 1.94 -9.21
CA MET A 259 13.41 1.55 -10.58
C MET A 259 14.62 1.53 -11.51
N ALA A 260 15.37 2.64 -11.62
CA ALA A 260 16.43 2.76 -12.64
C ALA A 260 17.71 2.01 -12.27
N ARG A 261 18.11 2.01 -11.00
CA ARG A 261 19.31 1.30 -10.51
C ARG A 261 19.04 -0.06 -9.93
N ASN A 262 17.77 -0.37 -9.65
CA ASN A 262 17.34 -1.66 -9.10
C ASN A 262 18.03 -2.03 -7.77
N GLU A 263 18.32 -1.04 -6.93
CA GLU A 263 19.14 -1.19 -5.72
C GLU A 263 18.55 -2.19 -4.70
N LEU A 264 17.24 -2.42 -4.70
CA LEU A 264 16.60 -3.44 -3.84
C LEU A 264 17.00 -4.87 -4.25
N ALA A 265 17.13 -5.15 -5.54
CA ALA A 265 17.58 -6.45 -6.01
C ALA A 265 19.05 -6.74 -5.64
N GLU A 266 19.86 -5.68 -5.47
CA GLU A 266 21.22 -5.77 -4.96
C GLU A 266 21.29 -5.90 -3.43
N GLY A 267 20.13 -5.76 -2.74
CA GLY A 267 20.04 -5.82 -1.29
C GLY A 267 20.60 -4.61 -0.56
N THR A 268 20.93 -3.51 -1.27
CA THR A 268 21.49 -2.30 -0.68
C THR A 268 20.86 -1.07 -1.32
N VAL A 269 20.27 -0.20 -0.53
CA VAL A 269 19.62 1.04 -1.00
C VAL A 269 20.38 2.24 -0.45
N ARG A 270 20.82 3.13 -1.34
CA ARG A 270 21.49 4.36 -0.96
C ARG A 270 20.47 5.49 -0.71
N LEU A 271 20.33 5.90 0.54
CA LEU A 271 19.44 6.98 0.93
C LEU A 271 20.04 8.37 0.63
N THR A 272 21.30 8.59 1.08
CA THR A 272 22.07 9.82 0.82
C THR A 272 23.42 9.46 0.22
N GLN A 273 24.31 10.47 0.03
CA GLN A 273 25.68 10.22 -0.45
C GLN A 273 26.48 9.37 0.55
N ASP A 274 26.22 9.57 1.84
CA ASP A 274 27.00 9.00 2.94
C ASP A 274 26.25 7.88 3.70
N ARG A 275 25.00 7.56 3.28
CA ARG A 275 24.17 6.57 3.97
C ARG A 275 23.58 5.56 3.00
N GLU A 276 23.88 4.30 3.25
CA GLU A 276 23.25 3.15 2.61
C GLU A 276 22.58 2.24 3.65
N VAL A 277 21.54 1.56 3.24
CA VAL A 277 20.78 0.59 4.04
C VAL A 277 20.90 -0.77 3.40
N ARG A 278 21.29 -1.79 4.17
CA ARG A 278 21.50 -3.15 3.69
C ARG A 278 20.40 -4.06 4.19
N LEU A 279 19.66 -4.67 3.30
CA LEU A 279 18.54 -5.56 3.65
C LEU A 279 19.00 -6.81 4.41
N ARG A 280 20.25 -7.23 4.25
CA ARG A 280 20.86 -8.33 5.01
C ARG A 280 20.97 -8.05 6.52
N ASP A 281 20.88 -6.77 6.93
CA ASP A 281 20.94 -6.36 8.34
C ASP A 281 19.58 -6.53 9.05
N ILE A 282 18.54 -6.94 8.33
CA ILE A 282 17.25 -7.28 8.90
C ILE A 282 17.38 -8.60 9.69
N THR A 283 17.16 -8.51 10.99
CA THR A 283 17.18 -9.67 11.92
C THR A 283 15.80 -10.18 12.28
N THR A 284 14.77 -9.42 11.92
CA THR A 284 13.36 -9.73 12.18
C THR A 284 12.86 -10.77 11.17
N ARG A 285 11.93 -11.63 11.59
CA ARG A 285 11.23 -12.56 10.67
C ARG A 285 10.50 -11.79 9.58
N VAL A 286 10.65 -12.21 8.32
CA VAL A 286 10.04 -11.54 7.16
C VAL A 286 9.20 -12.53 6.36
N LEU A 287 7.95 -12.12 6.05
CA LEU A 287 7.07 -12.78 5.10
C LEU A 287 6.85 -11.86 3.88
N LEU A 288 7.08 -12.39 2.69
CA LEU A 288 6.79 -11.74 1.42
C LEU A 288 5.58 -12.43 0.80
N VAL A 289 4.57 -11.68 0.41
CA VAL A 289 3.36 -12.22 -0.23
C VAL A 289 3.19 -11.56 -1.59
N GLY A 290 3.19 -12.34 -2.66
CA GLY A 290 3.07 -11.86 -4.03
C GLY A 290 2.04 -12.64 -4.83
N SER A 291 1.76 -12.18 -6.05
CA SER A 291 0.86 -12.85 -6.99
C SER A 291 1.40 -12.75 -8.41
N ALA A 292 1.40 -13.85 -9.15
CA ALA A 292 1.80 -13.86 -10.55
C ALA A 292 0.89 -13.01 -11.45
N THR A 293 -0.34 -12.76 -11.02
CA THR A 293 -1.32 -11.93 -11.74
C THR A 293 -1.31 -10.46 -11.34
N ASP A 294 -0.42 -10.06 -10.42
CA ASP A 294 -0.18 -8.67 -10.08
C ASP A 294 0.60 -7.98 -11.20
N ASN A 295 0.02 -6.95 -11.82
CA ASN A 295 0.64 -6.21 -12.93
C ASN A 295 1.61 -5.11 -12.47
N ILE A 296 1.62 -4.79 -11.16
CA ILE A 296 2.43 -3.70 -10.58
C ILE A 296 3.66 -4.25 -9.88
N ALA A 297 3.50 -5.37 -9.14
CA ALA A 297 4.58 -6.07 -8.44
C ALA A 297 4.35 -7.58 -8.55
N ASN A 298 4.67 -8.14 -9.70
CA ASN A 298 4.41 -9.56 -9.97
C ASN A 298 5.17 -10.48 -8.99
N GLY A 299 4.68 -11.72 -8.86
CA GLY A 299 5.23 -12.70 -7.93
C GLY A 299 6.75 -12.82 -7.98
N PRO A 300 7.39 -13.02 -9.15
CA PRO A 300 8.85 -13.10 -9.26
C PRO A 300 9.59 -11.85 -8.75
N ALA A 301 9.06 -10.66 -8.99
CA ALA A 301 9.67 -9.41 -8.50
C ALA A 301 9.60 -9.31 -6.97
N VAL A 302 8.57 -9.86 -6.34
CA VAL A 302 8.43 -9.94 -4.87
C VAL A 302 9.31 -11.05 -4.30
N GLU A 303 9.31 -12.24 -4.91
CA GLU A 303 10.09 -13.41 -4.50
C GLU A 303 11.59 -13.15 -4.48
N ALA A 304 12.10 -12.27 -5.37
CA ALA A 304 13.49 -11.85 -5.40
C ALA A 304 14.01 -11.33 -4.05
N GLY A 305 13.13 -10.83 -3.18
CA GLY A 305 13.47 -10.41 -1.82
C GLY A 305 14.04 -11.52 -0.94
N THR A 306 13.71 -12.79 -1.21
CA THR A 306 14.27 -13.94 -0.48
C THR A 306 15.77 -14.14 -0.70
N GLN A 307 16.31 -13.56 -1.77
CA GLN A 307 17.74 -13.64 -2.09
C GLN A 307 18.57 -12.61 -1.33
N VAL A 308 17.95 -11.53 -0.87
CA VAL A 308 18.63 -10.38 -0.26
C VAL A 308 18.29 -10.16 1.21
N ILE A 309 17.23 -10.80 1.72
CA ILE A 309 16.85 -10.77 3.15
C ILE A 309 17.05 -12.16 3.74
N PRO A 310 17.99 -12.34 4.68
CA PRO A 310 18.23 -13.62 5.32
C PRO A 310 16.99 -14.19 6.00
N GLY A 311 16.62 -15.42 5.67
CA GLY A 311 15.48 -16.11 6.29
C GLY A 311 14.09 -15.60 5.90
N ALA A 312 13.98 -14.68 4.94
CA ALA A 312 12.69 -14.26 4.40
C ALA A 312 11.96 -15.44 3.73
N ARG A 313 10.65 -15.52 3.95
CA ARG A 313 9.78 -16.53 3.34
C ARG A 313 8.90 -15.86 2.29
N TYR A 314 8.71 -16.52 1.16
CA TYR A 314 7.78 -16.09 0.12
C TYR A 314 6.55 -17.00 0.07
N VAL A 315 5.38 -16.40 -0.10
CA VAL A 315 4.12 -17.11 -0.34
C VAL A 315 3.44 -16.51 -1.58
N ALA A 316 3.12 -17.37 -2.53
CA ALA A 316 2.33 -17.02 -3.70
C ALA A 316 0.84 -17.01 -3.35
N ALA A 317 0.17 -15.88 -3.63
CA ALA A 317 -1.28 -15.68 -3.51
C ALA A 317 -1.88 -15.39 -4.90
N ASP A 318 -1.71 -16.36 -5.81
CA ASP A 318 -2.03 -16.19 -7.23
C ASP A 318 -3.52 -15.96 -7.48
N GLY A 319 -3.80 -15.21 -8.56
CA GLY A 319 -5.15 -14.80 -8.92
C GLY A 319 -5.60 -13.50 -8.27
N LEU A 320 -4.74 -12.85 -7.48
CA LEU A 320 -5.00 -11.53 -6.90
C LEU A 320 -4.27 -10.44 -7.70
N SER A 321 -4.94 -9.29 -7.86
CA SER A 321 -4.32 -8.06 -8.36
C SER A 321 -3.54 -7.37 -7.23
N HIS A 322 -2.80 -6.31 -7.55
CA HIS A 322 -1.99 -5.56 -6.59
C HIS A 322 -2.78 -5.12 -5.35
N LEU A 323 -3.86 -4.36 -5.53
CA LEU A 323 -4.78 -4.01 -4.44
C LEU A 323 -5.49 -5.26 -3.88
N GLY A 324 -5.73 -6.24 -4.75
CA GLY A 324 -6.39 -7.50 -4.40
C GLY A 324 -5.67 -8.29 -3.31
N LEU A 325 -4.36 -8.15 -3.16
CA LEU A 325 -3.57 -8.80 -2.11
C LEU A 325 -4.01 -8.38 -0.70
N VAL A 326 -4.41 -7.11 -0.51
CA VAL A 326 -4.78 -6.54 0.80
C VAL A 326 -6.27 -6.25 0.94
N ALA A 327 -6.98 -5.96 -0.17
CA ALA A 327 -8.40 -5.55 -0.15
C ALA A 327 -9.24 -6.23 -1.25
N GLY A 328 -8.80 -7.36 -1.78
CA GLY A 328 -9.57 -8.11 -2.77
C GLY A 328 -10.66 -8.97 -2.14
N PRO A 329 -11.75 -9.27 -2.87
CA PRO A 329 -12.82 -10.14 -2.36
C PRO A 329 -12.35 -11.59 -2.13
N LYS A 330 -11.23 -12.00 -2.74
CA LYS A 330 -10.59 -13.31 -2.55
C LYS A 330 -9.42 -13.28 -1.57
N ALA A 331 -9.01 -12.12 -1.07
CA ALA A 331 -7.90 -11.99 -0.14
C ALA A 331 -8.09 -12.83 1.14
N PRO A 332 -9.30 -12.91 1.74
CA PRO A 332 -9.56 -13.76 2.90
C PRO A 332 -9.27 -15.25 2.69
N MET A 333 -9.28 -15.70 1.43
CA MET A 333 -9.02 -17.11 1.09
C MET A 333 -7.60 -17.34 0.57
N LEU A 334 -6.94 -16.33 -0.01
CA LEU A 334 -5.70 -16.55 -0.77
C LEU A 334 -4.47 -15.91 -0.13
N SER A 335 -4.58 -14.69 0.42
CA SER A 335 -3.42 -13.96 0.97
C SER A 335 -3.44 -13.82 2.49
N TRP A 336 -4.60 -13.53 3.11
CA TRP A 336 -4.67 -13.32 4.55
C TRP A 336 -4.38 -14.57 5.40
N PRO A 337 -4.71 -15.81 4.98
CA PRO A 337 -4.36 -17.00 5.77
C PRO A 337 -2.85 -17.16 5.99
N SER A 338 -2.01 -16.77 5.03
CA SER A 338 -0.56 -16.78 5.20
C SER A 338 -0.08 -15.77 6.23
N LEU A 339 -0.72 -14.60 6.28
CA LEU A 339 -0.48 -13.60 7.33
C LEU A 339 -0.88 -14.14 8.70
N ASP A 340 -2.08 -14.72 8.85
CA ASP A 340 -2.58 -15.25 10.12
C ASP A 340 -1.65 -16.31 10.69
N VAL A 341 -1.20 -17.25 9.86
CA VAL A 341 -0.22 -18.29 10.24
C VAL A 341 1.10 -17.65 10.67
N PHE A 342 1.58 -16.64 9.94
CA PHE A 342 2.85 -16.00 10.24
C PHE A 342 2.80 -15.16 11.53
N LEU A 343 1.70 -14.48 11.78
CA LEU A 343 1.49 -13.69 12.99
C LEU A 343 1.24 -14.58 14.23
N GLY A 344 0.81 -15.82 14.05
CA GLY A 344 0.60 -16.80 15.13
C GLY A 344 1.89 -17.48 15.63
N GLN A 345 3.00 -17.29 14.95
CA GLN A 345 4.32 -17.81 15.30
C GLN A 345 5.05 -16.84 16.24
#